data_af2bd9ad90ee3261875a716fd0991111
#
_entry.id   af2bd9ad90ee3261875a716fd0991111
#
_cell.length_a   1.000
_cell.length_b   1.000
_cell.length_c   1.000
_cell.angle_alpha   90.00
_cell.angle_beta   90.00
_cell.angle_gamma   90.00
#
_symmetry.space_group_name_H-M   'P 1'
#
loop_
_entity.id
_entity.type
_entity.pdbx_description
1 polymer ?
#
loop_
_entity_poly.entity_id
_entity_poly.type
_entity_poly.pdbx_seq_one_letter_code
_entity_poly.pdbx_strand_id
1 'polypeptide(L)'
;TDQAATAFAAGKVDAVGAFPPFTGTAMKRPGARVIASSKEYPGAIPDLLAVSGDLISERPDDVQKIVKTWWDVREFMEKNPRKSEKIMAKRAGIPTREYKQYKGGTRFFSLEENLEAFSDGFGMKHMPYAAKQMADFMVKVGFIPEKPDMSKLFDSSFVKNIS
;
A
#
# COMPACT_ATOMS: atom_id res chain seq x y z
N THR A 1 4.45 9.58 -11.06
CA THR A 1 3.15 10.09 -10.55
C THR A 1 3.13 11.61 -10.38
N ASP A 2 4.20 12.25 -9.92
CA ASP A 2 4.29 13.71 -9.83
C ASP A 2 4.16 14.36 -11.22
N GLN A 3 4.95 13.92 -12.18
CA GLN A 3 4.90 14.40 -13.56
C GLN A 3 3.52 14.14 -14.21
N ALA A 4 2.92 12.97 -13.96
CA ALA A 4 1.60 12.63 -14.48
C ALA A 4 0.50 13.54 -13.90
N ALA A 5 0.51 13.78 -12.60
CA ALA A 5 -0.43 14.69 -11.95
C ALA A 5 -0.27 16.13 -12.43
N THR A 6 0.97 16.58 -12.65
CA THR A 6 1.28 17.90 -13.20
C THR A 6 0.82 18.02 -14.67
N ALA A 7 1.03 16.99 -15.49
CA ALA A 7 0.56 16.97 -16.87
C ALA A 7 -0.97 17.03 -16.96
N PHE A 8 -1.66 16.30 -16.07
CA PHE A 8 -3.13 16.36 -16.00
C PHE A 8 -3.62 17.74 -15.54
N ALA A 9 -3.02 18.30 -14.50
CA ALA A 9 -3.37 19.64 -14.02
C ALA A 9 -3.17 20.72 -15.09
N ALA A 10 -2.16 20.56 -15.95
CA ALA A 10 -1.87 21.44 -17.08
C ALA A 10 -2.73 21.16 -18.32
N GLY A 11 -3.65 20.18 -18.29
CA GLY A 11 -4.53 19.83 -19.42
C GLY A 11 -3.83 19.07 -20.56
N LYS A 12 -2.64 18.53 -20.35
CA LYS A 12 -1.86 17.79 -21.37
C LYS A 12 -2.33 16.34 -21.55
N VAL A 13 -3.08 15.81 -20.59
CA VAL A 13 -3.69 14.47 -20.63
C VAL A 13 -5.11 14.54 -20.08
N ASP A 14 -6.00 13.64 -20.49
CA ASP A 14 -7.42 13.65 -20.16
C ASP A 14 -7.74 12.89 -18.85
N ALA A 15 -6.89 11.97 -18.46
CA ALA A 15 -7.03 11.20 -17.22
C ALA A 15 -5.65 10.93 -16.59
N VAL A 16 -5.65 10.67 -15.27
CA VAL A 16 -4.43 10.33 -14.51
C VAL A 16 -4.74 9.38 -13.38
N GLY A 17 -3.89 8.38 -13.17
CA GLY A 17 -3.82 7.63 -11.93
C GLY A 17 -2.94 8.37 -10.93
N ALA A 18 -3.49 8.73 -9.77
CA ALA A 18 -2.77 9.46 -8.75
C ALA A 18 -3.13 8.98 -7.34
N PHE A 19 -2.17 9.09 -6.43
CA PHE A 19 -2.34 8.85 -5.00
C PHE A 19 -1.78 10.05 -4.20
N PRO A 20 -2.12 10.22 -2.93
CA PRO A 20 -1.59 11.31 -2.12
C PRO A 20 -0.05 11.32 -2.06
N PRO A 21 0.63 12.49 -2.15
CA PRO A 21 0.04 13.83 -2.21
C PRO A 21 -0.38 14.28 -3.63
N PHE A 22 -0.06 13.52 -4.68
CA PHE A 22 -0.23 13.90 -6.09
C PHE A 22 -1.68 14.06 -6.52
N THR A 23 -2.62 13.37 -5.85
CA THR A 23 -4.06 13.58 -6.04
C THR A 23 -4.43 15.05 -5.81
N GLY A 24 -3.83 15.70 -4.80
CA GLY A 24 -4.04 17.13 -4.53
C GLY A 24 -3.62 18.03 -5.69
N THR A 25 -2.54 17.68 -6.40
CA THR A 25 -2.09 18.40 -7.60
C THR A 25 -3.06 18.20 -8.76
N ALA A 26 -3.48 16.97 -9.02
CA ALA A 26 -4.44 16.65 -10.08
C ALA A 26 -5.79 17.37 -9.88
N MET A 27 -6.29 17.41 -8.65
CA MET A 27 -7.57 18.04 -8.32
C MET A 27 -7.59 19.58 -8.40
N LYS A 28 -6.44 20.23 -8.66
CA LYS A 28 -6.38 21.67 -8.94
C LYS A 28 -6.91 22.02 -10.35
N ARG A 29 -7.01 21.06 -11.27
CA ARG A 29 -7.57 21.29 -12.59
C ARG A 29 -9.08 21.59 -12.47
N PRO A 30 -9.58 22.69 -13.06
CA PRO A 30 -11.01 22.97 -13.09
C PRO A 30 -11.80 21.82 -13.75
N GLY A 31 -12.88 21.38 -13.09
CA GLY A 31 -13.71 20.27 -13.59
C GLY A 31 -13.14 18.87 -13.34
N ALA A 32 -11.96 18.73 -12.70
CA ALA A 32 -11.43 17.44 -12.33
C ALA A 32 -12.37 16.70 -11.38
N ARG A 33 -12.52 15.39 -11.60
CA ARG A 33 -13.34 14.52 -10.74
C ARG A 33 -12.71 13.16 -10.63
N VAL A 34 -12.90 12.49 -9.48
CA VAL A 34 -12.52 11.10 -9.29
C VAL A 34 -13.56 10.22 -9.98
N ILE A 35 -13.12 9.33 -10.86
CA ILE A 35 -13.97 8.39 -11.62
C ILE A 35 -13.91 6.96 -11.08
N ALA A 36 -12.82 6.60 -10.40
CA ALA A 36 -12.64 5.31 -9.72
C ALA A 36 -11.66 5.48 -8.56
N SER A 37 -11.78 4.65 -7.54
CA SER A 37 -10.93 4.67 -6.36
C SER A 37 -10.63 3.25 -5.87
N SER A 38 -9.42 3.03 -5.37
CA SER A 38 -9.04 1.77 -4.71
C SER A 38 -9.89 1.42 -3.47
N LYS A 39 -10.67 2.37 -2.94
CA LYS A 39 -11.65 2.12 -1.88
C LYS A 39 -12.73 1.11 -2.28
N GLU A 40 -13.04 1.02 -3.56
CA GLU A 40 -14.00 0.07 -4.11
C GLU A 40 -13.44 -1.36 -4.17
N TYR A 41 -12.13 -1.49 -4.06
CA TYR A 41 -11.41 -2.77 -4.16
C TYR A 41 -10.37 -2.89 -3.03
N PRO A 42 -10.82 -3.10 -1.76
CA PRO A 42 -9.90 -3.27 -0.63
C PRO A 42 -8.89 -4.39 -0.88
N GLY A 43 -7.60 -4.09 -0.68
CA GLY A 43 -6.51 -5.04 -0.92
C GLY A 43 -5.95 -5.05 -2.36
N ALA A 44 -6.58 -4.36 -3.33
CA ALA A 44 -6.09 -4.32 -4.72
C ALA A 44 -4.77 -3.54 -4.88
N ILE A 45 -4.50 -2.57 -4.01
CA ILE A 45 -3.25 -1.79 -4.02
C ILE A 45 -2.66 -1.84 -2.60
N PRO A 46 -2.01 -2.95 -2.22
CA PRO A 46 -1.41 -3.10 -0.91
C PRO A 46 -0.04 -2.42 -0.85
N ASP A 47 0.24 -1.75 0.27
CA ASP A 47 1.60 -1.41 0.68
C ASP A 47 2.19 -2.60 1.44
N LEU A 48 3.34 -3.10 1.03
CA LEU A 48 3.93 -4.34 1.52
C LEU A 48 5.33 -4.10 2.08
N LEU A 49 5.70 -4.84 3.12
CA LEU A 49 7.09 -5.04 3.49
C LEU A 49 7.66 -6.14 2.58
N ALA A 50 8.61 -5.77 1.72
CA ALA A 50 9.34 -6.71 0.89
C ALA A 50 10.77 -6.86 1.42
N VAL A 51 11.24 -8.09 1.55
CA VAL A 51 12.60 -8.43 1.97
C VAL A 51 13.18 -9.49 1.04
N SER A 52 14.52 -9.55 0.92
CA SER A 52 15.15 -10.58 0.13
C SER A 52 15.05 -11.96 0.80
N GLY A 53 15.06 -13.02 -0.02
CA GLY A 53 15.10 -14.39 0.50
C GLY A 53 16.32 -14.66 1.36
N ASP A 54 17.47 -14.07 1.00
CA ASP A 54 18.72 -14.19 1.77
C ASP A 54 18.56 -13.58 3.17
N LEU A 55 17.90 -12.41 3.29
CA LEU A 55 17.65 -11.81 4.60
C LEU A 55 16.75 -12.71 5.47
N ILE A 56 15.73 -13.33 4.86
CA ILE A 56 14.85 -14.27 5.57
C ILE A 56 15.63 -15.50 6.06
N SER A 57 16.52 -16.05 5.23
CA SER A 57 17.26 -17.26 5.58
C SER A 57 18.42 -17.02 6.55
N GLU A 58 19.12 -15.90 6.40
CA GLU A 58 20.34 -15.62 7.19
C GLU A 58 20.04 -14.87 8.49
N ARG A 59 18.99 -14.03 8.49
CA ARG A 59 18.66 -13.12 9.61
C ARG A 59 17.17 -13.08 9.91
N PRO A 60 16.47 -14.21 10.12
CA PRO A 60 15.02 -14.24 10.35
C PRO A 60 14.60 -13.45 11.60
N ASP A 61 15.44 -13.44 12.64
CA ASP A 61 15.17 -12.66 13.87
C ASP A 61 15.12 -11.16 13.61
N ASP A 62 15.90 -10.66 12.66
CA ASP A 62 15.86 -9.24 12.33
C ASP A 62 14.60 -8.88 11.53
N VAL A 63 14.16 -9.77 10.64
CA VAL A 63 12.87 -9.62 9.95
C VAL A 63 11.72 -9.63 10.98
N GLN A 64 11.76 -10.55 11.93
CA GLN A 64 10.76 -10.61 13.00
C GLN A 64 10.73 -9.32 13.85
N LYS A 65 11.90 -8.75 14.18
CA LYS A 65 11.99 -7.46 14.89
C LYS A 65 11.41 -6.31 14.07
N ILE A 66 11.64 -6.28 12.75
CA ILE A 66 11.06 -5.25 11.87
C ILE A 66 9.53 -5.36 11.88
N VAL A 67 8.99 -6.56 11.70
CA VAL A 67 7.53 -6.79 11.72
C VAL A 67 6.95 -6.42 13.08
N LYS A 68 7.60 -6.84 14.19
CA LYS A 68 7.17 -6.45 15.53
C LYS A 68 7.18 -4.93 15.72
N THR A 69 8.25 -4.25 15.28
CA THR A 69 8.35 -2.79 15.39
C THR A 69 7.22 -2.09 14.64
N TRP A 70 6.79 -2.63 13.49
CA TRP A 70 5.60 -2.11 12.78
C TRP A 70 4.37 -2.14 13.68
N TRP A 71 4.11 -3.25 14.36
CA TRP A 71 2.94 -3.39 15.25
C TRP A 71 3.06 -2.51 16.50
N ASP A 72 4.23 -2.39 17.09
CA ASP A 72 4.49 -1.47 18.21
C ASP A 72 4.20 -0.01 17.80
N VAL A 73 4.61 0.38 16.58
CA VAL A 73 4.31 1.71 16.03
C VAL A 73 2.81 1.88 15.76
N ARG A 74 2.14 0.86 15.24
CA ARG A 74 0.68 0.88 15.03
C ARG A 74 -0.06 1.10 16.34
N GLU A 75 0.28 0.36 17.37
CA GLU A 75 -0.31 0.52 18.72
C GLU A 75 -0.03 1.93 19.26
N PHE A 76 1.20 2.43 19.13
CA PHE A 76 1.53 3.79 19.51
C PHE A 76 0.66 4.83 18.79
N MET A 77 0.44 4.66 17.49
CA MET A 77 -0.39 5.56 16.68
C MET A 77 -1.85 5.58 17.15
N GLU A 78 -2.39 4.44 17.54
CA GLU A 78 -3.75 4.31 18.08
C GLU A 78 -3.89 4.99 19.44
N LYS A 79 -2.91 4.78 20.34
CA LYS A 79 -2.87 5.40 21.65
C LYS A 79 -2.56 6.90 21.63
N ASN A 80 -1.82 7.37 20.62
CA ASN A 80 -1.31 8.74 20.53
C ASN A 80 -1.59 9.41 19.17
N PRO A 81 -2.85 9.50 18.69
CA PRO A 81 -3.14 9.89 17.32
C PRO A 81 -2.62 11.29 16.96
N ARG A 82 -2.80 12.27 17.85
CA ARG A 82 -2.34 13.66 17.59
C ARG A 82 -0.81 13.77 17.55
N LYS A 83 -0.09 13.01 18.37
CA LYS A 83 1.38 13.00 18.41
C LYS A 83 1.93 12.34 17.14
N SER A 84 1.34 11.21 16.77
CA SER A 84 1.70 10.48 15.56
C SER A 84 1.50 11.30 14.30
N GLU A 85 0.37 11.99 14.17
CA GLU A 85 0.10 12.88 13.03
C GLU A 85 1.15 14.00 12.91
N LYS A 86 1.59 14.58 14.02
CA LYS A 86 2.66 15.59 14.02
C LYS A 86 4.00 15.01 13.58
N ILE A 87 4.36 13.81 14.07
CA ILE A 87 5.60 13.12 13.70
C ILE A 87 5.60 12.80 12.20
N MET A 88 4.50 12.22 11.70
CA MET A 88 4.35 11.83 10.30
C MET A 88 4.34 13.04 9.37
N ALA A 89 3.63 14.12 9.72
CA ALA A 89 3.62 15.37 8.97
C ALA A 89 5.03 15.98 8.88
N LYS A 90 5.76 16.03 10.01
CA LYS A 90 7.15 16.50 10.05
C LYS A 90 8.05 15.65 9.14
N ARG A 91 7.91 14.33 9.17
CA ARG A 91 8.69 13.41 8.33
C ARG A 91 8.38 13.59 6.84
N ALA A 92 7.11 13.85 6.51
CA ALA A 92 6.65 14.12 5.15
C ALA A 92 6.98 15.55 4.65
N GLY A 93 7.45 16.44 5.52
CA GLY A 93 7.75 17.83 5.16
C GLY A 93 6.52 18.69 4.84
N ILE A 94 5.33 18.32 5.39
CA ILE A 94 4.08 19.02 5.13
C ILE A 94 3.40 19.46 6.44
N PRO A 95 2.49 20.46 6.39
CA PRO A 95 1.71 20.86 7.54
C PRO A 95 0.82 19.70 8.07
N THR A 96 0.64 19.59 9.39
CA THR A 96 -0.19 18.56 10.02
C THR A 96 -1.64 18.56 9.47
N ARG A 97 -2.18 19.73 9.12
CA ARG A 97 -3.52 19.84 8.52
C ARG A 97 -3.59 19.12 7.18
N GLU A 98 -2.55 19.26 6.37
CA GLU A 98 -2.45 18.62 5.06
C GLU A 98 -2.27 17.10 5.21
N TYR A 99 -1.40 16.67 6.13
CA TYR A 99 -1.20 15.24 6.43
C TYR A 99 -2.51 14.53 6.80
N LYS A 100 -3.40 15.18 7.57
CA LYS A 100 -4.71 14.63 7.92
C LYS A 100 -5.59 14.32 6.72
N GLN A 101 -5.50 15.12 5.65
CA GLN A 101 -6.24 14.87 4.42
C GLN A 101 -5.73 13.61 3.71
N TYR A 102 -4.41 13.38 3.74
CA TYR A 102 -3.79 12.21 3.12
C TYR A 102 -4.01 10.92 3.91
N LYS A 103 -4.05 11.01 5.23
CA LYS A 103 -4.33 9.86 6.12
C LYS A 103 -5.63 9.14 5.75
N GLY A 104 -6.65 9.86 5.31
CA GLY A 104 -7.92 9.30 4.86
C GLY A 104 -7.84 8.44 3.59
N GLY A 105 -6.73 8.51 2.85
CA GLY A 105 -6.47 7.72 1.64
C GLY A 105 -5.78 6.37 1.89
N THR A 106 -5.36 6.08 3.14
CA THR A 106 -4.68 4.83 3.49
C THR A 106 -5.44 4.10 4.58
N ARG A 107 -5.77 2.85 4.34
CA ARG A 107 -6.34 1.95 5.35
C ARG A 107 -5.22 1.06 5.89
N PHE A 108 -5.03 1.11 7.19
CA PHE A 108 -4.14 0.17 7.88
C PHE A 108 -4.94 -1.08 8.29
N PHE A 109 -4.50 -2.22 7.85
CA PHE A 109 -5.12 -3.49 8.23
C PHE A 109 -4.78 -3.85 9.69
N SER A 110 -5.74 -4.44 10.40
CA SER A 110 -5.51 -5.06 11.71
C SER A 110 -4.63 -6.30 11.56
N LEU A 111 -4.18 -6.87 12.68
CA LEU A 111 -3.43 -8.14 12.67
C LEU A 111 -4.28 -9.26 12.06
N GLU A 112 -5.56 -9.35 12.43
CA GLU A 112 -6.49 -10.33 11.89
C GLU A 112 -6.68 -10.16 10.38
N GLU A 113 -6.88 -8.91 9.90
CA GLU A 113 -6.99 -8.62 8.47
C GLU A 113 -5.70 -8.93 7.71
N ASN A 114 -4.51 -8.74 8.32
CA ASN A 114 -3.25 -9.16 7.73
C ASN A 114 -3.18 -10.69 7.61
N LEU A 115 -3.56 -11.43 8.64
CA LEU A 115 -3.58 -12.90 8.59
C LEU A 115 -4.58 -13.41 7.55
N GLU A 116 -5.75 -12.78 7.43
CA GLU A 116 -6.70 -13.07 6.36
C GLU A 116 -6.10 -12.77 4.98
N ALA A 117 -5.43 -11.64 4.82
CA ALA A 117 -4.81 -11.25 3.54
C ALA A 117 -3.74 -12.23 3.07
N PHE A 118 -3.00 -12.86 3.98
CA PHE A 118 -2.02 -13.91 3.64
C PHE A 118 -2.66 -15.28 3.39
N SER A 119 -3.95 -15.48 3.71
CA SER A 119 -4.61 -16.77 3.55
C SER A 119 -5.09 -17.01 2.12
N ASP A 120 -5.23 -18.28 1.75
CA ASP A 120 -5.92 -18.64 0.52
C ASP A 120 -7.40 -18.27 0.60
N GLY A 121 -7.94 -17.78 -0.52
CA GLY A 121 -9.35 -17.39 -0.59
C GLY A 121 -9.69 -16.70 -1.90
N PHE A 122 -10.96 -16.32 -2.05
CA PHE A 122 -11.44 -15.58 -3.22
C PHE A 122 -11.57 -14.10 -2.94
N GLY A 123 -11.23 -13.29 -3.94
CA GLY A 123 -11.34 -11.84 -3.89
C GLY A 123 -10.02 -11.13 -3.58
N MET A 124 -9.99 -9.82 -3.88
CA MET A 124 -8.76 -9.00 -3.85
C MET A 124 -8.20 -8.81 -2.43
N LYS A 125 -8.95 -9.11 -1.39
CA LYS A 125 -8.47 -9.07 0.00
C LYS A 125 -7.47 -10.20 0.33
N HIS A 126 -7.44 -11.29 -0.46
CA HIS A 126 -6.48 -12.38 -0.34
C HIS A 126 -5.33 -12.15 -1.30
N MET A 127 -4.13 -11.91 -0.79
CA MET A 127 -2.96 -11.57 -1.60
C MET A 127 -2.58 -12.67 -2.62
N PRO A 128 -2.64 -13.98 -2.29
CA PRO A 128 -2.36 -15.01 -3.29
C PRO A 128 -3.33 -14.95 -4.49
N TYR A 129 -4.62 -14.71 -4.23
CA TYR A 129 -5.61 -14.52 -5.29
C TYR A 129 -5.33 -13.24 -6.09
N ALA A 130 -5.11 -12.11 -5.42
CA ALA A 130 -4.85 -10.82 -6.06
C ALA A 130 -3.60 -10.87 -6.94
N ALA A 131 -2.50 -11.48 -6.45
CA ALA A 131 -1.27 -11.64 -7.21
C ALA A 131 -1.48 -12.51 -8.46
N LYS A 132 -2.25 -13.59 -8.35
CA LYS A 132 -2.59 -14.44 -9.51
C LYS A 132 -3.36 -13.65 -10.56
N GLN A 133 -4.40 -12.89 -10.15
CA GLN A 133 -5.18 -12.07 -11.08
C GLN A 133 -4.33 -11.00 -11.75
N MET A 134 -3.42 -10.38 -10.98
CA MET A 134 -2.48 -9.39 -11.52
C MET A 134 -1.52 -10.02 -12.53
N ALA A 135 -0.92 -11.16 -12.22
CA ALA A 135 -0.02 -11.87 -13.13
C ALA A 135 -0.74 -12.29 -14.42
N ASP A 136 -1.98 -12.81 -14.32
CA ASP A 136 -2.79 -13.15 -15.47
C ASP A 136 -3.06 -11.93 -16.37
N PHE A 137 -3.38 -10.80 -15.76
CA PHE A 137 -3.59 -9.55 -16.48
C PHE A 137 -2.30 -9.05 -17.14
N MET A 138 -1.17 -9.06 -16.45
CA MET A 138 0.12 -8.58 -16.96
C MET A 138 0.58 -9.41 -18.17
N VAL A 139 0.40 -10.73 -18.16
CA VAL A 139 0.65 -11.59 -19.33
C VAL A 139 -0.31 -11.24 -20.47
N LYS A 140 -1.61 -11.10 -20.19
CA LYS A 140 -2.64 -10.78 -21.18
C LYS A 140 -2.36 -9.48 -21.94
N VAL A 141 -1.82 -8.47 -21.24
CA VAL A 141 -1.51 -7.16 -21.86
C VAL A 141 -0.07 -7.05 -22.35
N GLY A 142 0.73 -8.11 -22.25
CA GLY A 142 2.10 -8.17 -22.75
C GLY A 142 3.13 -7.42 -21.89
N PHE A 143 2.83 -7.12 -20.63
CA PHE A 143 3.79 -6.52 -19.70
C PHE A 143 4.87 -7.50 -19.23
N ILE A 144 4.51 -8.78 -19.11
CA ILE A 144 5.45 -9.87 -18.82
C ILE A 144 5.20 -11.02 -19.80
N PRO A 145 6.25 -11.78 -20.19
CA PRO A 145 6.11 -12.86 -21.17
C PRO A 145 5.37 -14.08 -20.60
N GLU A 146 5.52 -14.36 -19.33
CA GLU A 146 4.93 -15.49 -18.63
C GLU A 146 4.67 -15.17 -17.16
N LYS A 147 3.88 -16.01 -16.49
CA LYS A 147 3.59 -15.86 -15.06
C LYS A 147 4.84 -16.21 -14.24
N PRO A 148 5.23 -15.37 -13.27
CA PRO A 148 6.30 -15.71 -12.35
C PRO A 148 5.90 -16.86 -11.42
N ASP A 149 6.89 -17.60 -10.89
CA ASP A 149 6.65 -18.49 -9.76
C ASP A 149 6.36 -17.68 -8.50
N MET A 150 5.16 -17.86 -7.97
CA MET A 150 4.67 -17.17 -6.79
C MET A 150 4.65 -18.04 -5.54
N SER A 151 5.19 -19.26 -5.60
CA SER A 151 5.13 -20.25 -4.49
C SER A 151 5.80 -19.75 -3.20
N LYS A 152 6.75 -18.80 -3.33
CA LYS A 152 7.50 -18.20 -2.21
C LYS A 152 7.31 -16.68 -2.12
N LEU A 153 6.29 -16.14 -2.79
CA LEU A 153 6.08 -14.69 -2.84
C LEU A 153 5.60 -14.13 -1.51
N PHE A 154 4.82 -14.91 -0.77
CA PHE A 154 4.20 -14.48 0.48
C PHE A 154 4.67 -15.37 1.64
N ASP A 155 5.16 -14.73 2.70
CA ASP A 155 5.53 -15.39 3.95
C ASP A 155 4.73 -14.80 5.11
N SER A 156 3.77 -15.56 5.62
CA SER A 156 2.93 -15.17 6.74
C SER A 156 3.51 -15.54 8.11
N SER A 157 4.65 -16.23 8.17
CA SER A 157 5.21 -16.75 9.43
C SER A 157 5.51 -15.63 10.42
N PHE A 158 6.10 -14.54 9.95
CA PHE A 158 6.48 -13.39 10.78
C PHE A 158 5.26 -12.64 11.35
N VAL A 159 4.15 -12.59 10.63
CA VAL A 159 2.90 -11.97 11.12
C VAL A 159 2.21 -12.90 12.12
N LYS A 160 2.23 -14.21 11.89
CA LYS A 160 1.68 -15.22 12.82
C LYS A 160 2.38 -15.20 14.19
N ASN A 161 3.65 -14.79 14.23
CA ASN A 161 4.44 -14.70 15.46
C ASN A 161 4.26 -13.37 16.21
N ILE A 162 3.31 -12.53 15.81
CA ILE A 162 2.93 -11.33 16.54
C ILE A 162 1.89 -11.71 17.59
N SER A 163 2.26 -11.54 18.85
CA SER A 163 1.42 -11.78 20.03
C SER A 163 1.07 -10.47 20.73
#